data_1e1d7e6af5a3d266c2b2b20bb6ab8129
#
_entry.id   1e1d7e6af5a3d266c2b2b20bb6ab8129
#
_cell.length_a   1.000
_cell.length_b   1.000
_cell.length_c   1.000
_cell.angle_alpha   90.00
_cell.angle_beta   90.00
_cell.angle_gamma   90.00
#
_symmetry.space_group_name_H-M   'P 1'
#
loop_
_entity.id
_entity.type
_entity.pdbx_description
1 polymer ?
#
loop_
_entity_poly.entity_id
_entity_poly.type
_entity_poly.pdbx_seq_one_letter_code
_entity_poly.pdbx_strand_id
1 'polypeptide(L)'
;MPINATQKITLKLVVAAVGMFVFAVFVMPPLYDVFCELTGIGGKTKGQYEGAAVTVDAEREIKIQFVATNNGAMPWEFSPLDYQVRVHPGEKTAVEFYAKNPTSRDMVAQAVPNVTPNNAAEFFHKTECFCFNKQPLKAGEETKMGLVFIVDPALPASVTTITLSYTLFDVTEATAAEVATTN
;
A
#
# COMPACT_ATOMS: atom_id res chain seq x y z
N MET A 1 38.25 -43.00 -13.99
CA MET A 1 38.27 -43.23 -12.53
C MET A 1 36.85 -43.54 -12.09
N PRO A 2 36.56 -44.67 -11.44
CA PRO A 2 35.20 -44.98 -10.98
C PRO A 2 34.83 -44.03 -9.83
N ILE A 3 33.70 -43.39 -9.97
CA ILE A 3 33.14 -42.47 -8.94
C ILE A 3 32.75 -43.33 -7.72
N ASN A 4 33.35 -43.02 -6.57
CA ASN A 4 33.09 -43.74 -5.31
C ASN A 4 31.63 -43.52 -4.85
N ALA A 5 31.09 -44.49 -4.09
CA ALA A 5 29.70 -44.41 -3.59
C ALA A 5 29.40 -43.08 -2.85
N THR A 6 30.35 -42.60 -2.06
CA THR A 6 30.28 -41.32 -1.34
C THR A 6 30.17 -40.14 -2.31
N GLN A 7 30.94 -40.11 -3.38
CA GLN A 7 30.87 -39.02 -4.40
C GLN A 7 29.51 -38.99 -5.12
N LYS A 8 28.91 -40.17 -5.39
CA LYS A 8 27.57 -40.26 -5.99
C LYS A 8 26.50 -39.70 -5.06
N ILE A 9 26.58 -39.94 -3.76
CA ILE A 9 25.63 -39.40 -2.77
C ILE A 9 25.83 -37.90 -2.64
N THR A 10 27.05 -37.41 -2.52
CA THR A 10 27.37 -36.01 -2.46
C THR A 10 26.85 -35.26 -3.69
N LEU A 11 27.07 -35.78 -4.89
CA LEU A 11 26.58 -35.20 -6.13
C LEU A 11 25.04 -35.12 -6.16
N LYS A 12 24.33 -36.17 -5.72
CA LYS A 12 22.85 -36.15 -5.61
C LYS A 12 22.36 -35.10 -4.62
N LEU A 13 23.00 -34.94 -3.48
CA LEU A 13 22.66 -33.95 -2.48
C LEU A 13 22.88 -32.50 -3.00
N VAL A 14 24.01 -32.28 -3.70
CA VAL A 14 24.29 -30.98 -4.31
C VAL A 14 23.25 -30.66 -5.38
N VAL A 15 22.90 -31.59 -6.25
CA VAL A 15 21.89 -31.40 -7.30
C VAL A 15 20.51 -31.13 -6.66
N ALA A 16 20.15 -31.85 -5.61
CA ALA A 16 18.90 -31.63 -4.88
C ALA A 16 18.87 -30.24 -4.20
N ALA A 17 19.96 -29.82 -3.58
CA ALA A 17 20.07 -28.49 -2.94
C ALA A 17 19.96 -27.36 -3.97
N VAL A 18 20.66 -27.48 -5.11
CA VAL A 18 20.59 -26.51 -6.21
C VAL A 18 19.18 -26.48 -6.80
N GLY A 19 18.54 -27.63 -7.01
CA GLY A 19 17.17 -27.72 -7.51
C GLY A 19 16.17 -27.05 -6.56
N MET A 20 16.31 -27.28 -5.26
CA MET A 20 15.46 -26.64 -4.25
C MET A 20 15.67 -25.12 -4.18
N PHE A 21 16.90 -24.65 -4.32
CA PHE A 21 17.22 -23.24 -4.38
C PHE A 21 16.61 -22.56 -5.62
N VAL A 22 16.76 -23.17 -6.79
CA VAL A 22 16.16 -22.67 -8.04
C VAL A 22 14.62 -22.62 -7.92
N PHE A 23 14.02 -23.67 -7.37
CA PHE A 23 12.59 -23.70 -7.11
C PHE A 23 12.14 -22.57 -6.19
N ALA A 24 12.85 -22.34 -5.08
CA ALA A 24 12.52 -21.28 -4.11
C ALA A 24 12.64 -19.88 -4.71
N VAL A 25 13.63 -19.63 -5.58
CA VAL A 25 13.91 -18.30 -6.15
C VAL A 25 13.03 -18.00 -7.37
N PHE A 26 12.77 -18.98 -8.22
CA PHE A 26 12.10 -18.76 -9.50
C PHE A 26 10.64 -19.23 -9.56
N VAL A 27 10.25 -20.21 -8.77
CA VAL A 27 8.90 -20.77 -8.80
C VAL A 27 8.01 -20.21 -7.67
N MET A 28 8.58 -20.08 -6.46
CA MET A 28 7.78 -19.60 -5.31
C MET A 28 7.26 -18.16 -5.47
N PRO A 29 8.03 -17.16 -5.94
CA PRO A 29 7.52 -15.80 -6.09
C PRO A 29 6.31 -15.70 -7.04
N PRO A 30 6.36 -16.18 -8.29
CA PRO A 30 5.20 -16.10 -9.18
C PRO A 30 4.01 -16.93 -8.68
N LEU A 31 4.26 -18.07 -8.01
CA LEU A 31 3.19 -18.87 -7.41
C LEU A 31 2.49 -18.10 -6.28
N TYR A 32 3.25 -17.39 -5.45
CA TYR A 32 2.72 -16.55 -4.39
C TYR A 32 1.91 -15.38 -4.96
N ASP A 33 2.38 -14.72 -6.02
CA ASP A 33 1.67 -13.63 -6.68
C ASP A 33 0.33 -14.10 -7.24
N VAL A 34 0.30 -15.22 -7.96
CA VAL A 34 -0.95 -15.82 -8.47
C VAL A 34 -1.90 -16.21 -7.33
N PHE A 35 -1.36 -16.77 -6.25
CA PHE A 35 -2.16 -17.12 -5.08
C PHE A 35 -2.78 -15.87 -4.42
N CYS A 36 -2.02 -14.79 -4.26
CA CYS A 36 -2.51 -13.53 -3.72
C CYS A 36 -3.57 -12.87 -4.63
N GLU A 37 -3.41 -12.97 -5.95
CA GLU A 37 -4.41 -12.48 -6.92
C GLU A 37 -5.73 -13.27 -6.84
N LEU A 38 -5.65 -14.59 -6.73
CA LEU A 38 -6.84 -15.46 -6.66
C LEU A 38 -7.59 -15.37 -5.33
N THR A 39 -6.85 -15.15 -4.23
CA THR A 39 -7.44 -15.15 -2.87
C THR A 39 -7.75 -13.75 -2.35
N GLY A 40 -7.28 -12.69 -3.01
CA GLY A 40 -7.41 -11.31 -2.52
C GLY A 40 -6.68 -11.05 -1.21
N ILE A 41 -5.83 -11.99 -0.76
CA ILE A 41 -5.05 -11.89 0.49
C ILE A 41 -3.85 -10.99 0.22
N GLY A 42 -3.92 -9.75 0.63
CA GLY A 42 -2.77 -8.84 0.50
C GLY A 42 -3.11 -7.36 0.67
N GLY A 43 -4.37 -6.96 0.59
CA GLY A 43 -4.82 -5.59 0.84
C GLY A 43 -4.15 -4.51 -0.03
N LYS A 44 -3.36 -4.91 -1.04
CA LYS A 44 -2.72 -3.98 -1.97
C LYS A 44 -3.77 -3.45 -2.93
N THR A 45 -4.11 -2.18 -2.78
CA THR A 45 -4.87 -1.48 -3.82
C THR A 45 -4.02 -1.44 -5.09
N LYS A 46 -4.59 -1.87 -6.23
CA LYS A 46 -3.98 -1.66 -7.55
C LYS A 46 -3.65 -0.17 -7.70
N GLY A 47 -2.57 0.15 -8.42
CA GLY A 47 -2.09 1.52 -8.61
C GLY A 47 -3.14 2.53 -9.09
N GLN A 48 -2.74 3.64 -9.67
CA GLN A 48 -3.64 4.68 -10.17
C GLN A 48 -4.71 4.08 -11.11
N TYR A 49 -5.98 4.30 -10.79
CA TYR A 49 -7.12 3.77 -11.56
C TYR A 49 -7.33 4.61 -12.83
N GLU A 50 -7.13 3.98 -13.99
CA GLU A 50 -7.46 4.51 -15.32
C GLU A 50 -8.78 3.89 -15.80
N GLY A 51 -9.85 4.04 -15.05
CA GLY A 51 -11.14 3.40 -15.35
C GLY A 51 -12.07 4.24 -16.23
N ALA A 52 -12.84 3.54 -17.05
CA ALA A 52 -13.99 4.08 -17.80
C ALA A 52 -15.03 4.68 -16.83
N ALA A 53 -15.86 5.60 -17.33
CA ALA A 53 -16.95 6.21 -16.56
C ALA A 53 -17.78 5.13 -15.85
N VAL A 54 -17.67 5.06 -14.53
CA VAL A 54 -18.42 4.13 -13.70
C VAL A 54 -19.80 4.71 -13.45
N THR A 55 -20.86 3.93 -13.66
CA THR A 55 -22.22 4.34 -13.34
C THR A 55 -22.36 4.44 -11.82
N VAL A 56 -22.81 5.60 -11.32
CA VAL A 56 -23.02 5.81 -9.88
C VAL A 56 -24.24 4.99 -9.42
N ASP A 57 -24.07 4.19 -8.39
CA ASP A 57 -25.13 3.47 -7.70
C ASP A 57 -25.72 4.37 -6.59
N ALA A 58 -26.70 5.20 -6.96
CA ALA A 58 -27.32 6.16 -6.04
C ALA A 58 -28.24 5.53 -4.97
N GLU A 59 -28.61 4.24 -5.12
CA GLU A 59 -29.46 3.54 -4.16
C GLU A 59 -28.64 3.01 -2.96
N ARG A 60 -27.32 2.87 -3.14
CA ARG A 60 -26.44 2.29 -2.17
C ARG A 60 -25.50 3.34 -1.56
N GLU A 61 -25.38 3.35 -0.25
CA GLU A 61 -24.51 4.25 0.50
C GLU A 61 -23.47 3.44 1.27
N ILE A 62 -22.19 3.80 1.13
CA ILE A 62 -21.08 3.15 1.81
C ILE A 62 -20.42 4.18 2.75
N LYS A 63 -20.23 3.77 4.00
CA LYS A 63 -19.52 4.57 5.00
C LYS A 63 -18.02 4.36 4.85
N ILE A 64 -17.26 5.42 4.60
CA ILE A 64 -15.81 5.40 4.59
C ILE A 64 -15.30 6.06 5.86
N GLN A 65 -14.45 5.35 6.61
CA GLN A 65 -13.78 5.85 7.80
C GLN A 65 -12.29 6.05 7.51
N PHE A 66 -11.74 7.13 8.04
CA PHE A 66 -10.32 7.46 7.89
C PHE A 66 -9.61 7.40 9.24
N VAL A 67 -8.48 6.71 9.25
CA VAL A 67 -7.59 6.60 10.40
C VAL A 67 -6.20 7.05 9.97
N ALA A 68 -5.61 7.95 10.75
CA ALA A 68 -4.25 8.41 10.57
C ALA A 68 -3.42 8.03 11.81
N THR A 69 -2.29 7.39 11.59
CA THR A 69 -1.39 6.97 12.65
C THR A 69 0.05 7.29 12.26
N ASN A 70 0.90 7.51 13.25
CA ASN A 70 2.32 7.68 13.04
C ASN A 70 3.05 6.39 13.46
N ASN A 71 4.07 5.99 12.69
CA ASN A 71 5.05 5.04 13.18
C ASN A 71 5.82 5.67 14.36
N GLY A 72 6.25 4.86 15.33
CA GLY A 72 6.80 5.33 16.60
C GLY A 72 7.97 6.33 16.53
N ALA A 73 8.67 6.41 15.39
CA ALA A 73 9.75 7.40 15.17
C ALA A 73 9.28 8.67 14.45
N MET A 74 8.01 8.76 14.02
CA MET A 74 7.48 9.87 13.23
C MET A 74 6.87 10.95 14.13
N PRO A 75 7.50 12.14 14.27
CA PRO A 75 7.06 13.17 15.21
C PRO A 75 5.98 14.10 14.63
N TRP A 76 5.55 13.95 13.37
CA TRP A 76 4.61 14.87 12.74
C TRP A 76 3.21 14.78 13.36
N GLU A 77 2.49 15.89 13.32
CA GLU A 77 1.05 15.90 13.51
C GLU A 77 0.41 15.42 12.20
N PHE A 78 -0.39 14.36 12.27
CA PHE A 78 -1.04 13.78 11.09
C PHE A 78 -2.45 13.33 11.42
N SER A 79 -3.44 13.88 10.73
CA SER A 79 -4.86 13.57 10.96
C SER A 79 -5.70 13.76 9.69
N PRO A 80 -6.80 13.00 9.51
CA PRO A 80 -7.78 13.33 8.49
C PRO A 80 -8.53 14.60 8.90
N LEU A 81 -8.94 15.44 7.95
CA LEU A 81 -9.84 16.56 8.22
C LEU A 81 -11.28 16.08 8.46
N ASP A 82 -11.69 15.04 7.72
CA ASP A 82 -12.95 14.34 7.92
C ASP A 82 -12.65 12.91 8.38
N TYR A 83 -13.15 12.52 9.55
CA TYR A 83 -12.95 11.15 10.08
C TYR A 83 -13.83 10.11 9.40
N GLN A 84 -14.92 10.54 8.77
CA GLN A 84 -15.80 9.68 8.01
C GLN A 84 -16.58 10.47 6.96
N VAL A 85 -16.82 9.81 5.82
CA VAL A 85 -17.73 10.32 4.78
C VAL A 85 -18.67 9.20 4.35
N ARG A 86 -19.80 9.57 3.75
CA ARG A 86 -20.72 8.64 3.09
C ARG A 86 -20.64 8.89 1.60
N VAL A 87 -20.51 7.83 0.82
CA VAL A 87 -20.32 7.91 -0.62
C VAL A 87 -21.22 6.91 -1.33
N HIS A 88 -21.59 7.21 -2.56
CA HIS A 88 -22.24 6.26 -3.44
C HIS A 88 -21.19 5.52 -4.28
N PRO A 89 -21.28 4.18 -4.43
CA PRO A 89 -20.38 3.46 -5.33
C PRO A 89 -20.40 4.06 -6.74
N GLY A 90 -19.23 4.24 -7.33
CA GLY A 90 -19.05 4.93 -8.62
C GLY A 90 -18.84 6.44 -8.50
N GLU A 91 -19.10 7.05 -7.35
CA GLU A 91 -18.92 8.48 -7.13
C GLU A 91 -17.45 8.81 -6.83
N LYS A 92 -16.93 9.85 -7.51
CA LYS A 92 -15.59 10.39 -7.23
C LYS A 92 -15.65 11.29 -6.00
N THR A 93 -14.96 10.89 -4.93
CA THR A 93 -14.94 11.61 -3.66
C THR A 93 -13.55 12.11 -3.35
N ALA A 94 -13.44 13.36 -2.90
CA ALA A 94 -12.21 14.00 -2.46
C ALA A 94 -12.22 14.24 -0.96
N VAL A 95 -11.13 13.93 -0.28
CA VAL A 95 -10.90 14.21 1.15
C VAL A 95 -9.49 14.72 1.36
N GLU A 96 -9.25 15.39 2.48
CA GLU A 96 -7.96 15.97 2.81
C GLU A 96 -7.45 15.45 4.16
N PHE A 97 -6.14 15.32 4.25
CA PHE A 97 -5.40 15.04 5.49
C PHE A 97 -4.53 16.23 5.83
N TYR A 98 -4.49 16.59 7.09
CA TYR A 98 -3.58 17.59 7.63
C TYR A 98 -2.27 16.91 8.04
N ALA A 99 -1.15 17.53 7.71
CA ALA A 99 0.17 17.15 8.18
C ALA A 99 0.99 18.37 8.56
N LYS A 100 1.78 18.25 9.66
CA LYS A 100 2.71 19.28 10.12
C LYS A 100 3.97 18.65 10.65
N ASN A 101 5.11 19.21 10.28
CA ASN A 101 6.40 18.90 10.85
C ASN A 101 6.69 19.86 12.03
N PRO A 102 6.42 19.47 13.29
CA PRO A 102 6.66 20.36 14.44
C PRO A 102 8.13 20.46 14.86
N THR A 103 9.02 19.75 14.18
CA THR A 103 10.43 19.68 14.53
C THR A 103 11.21 20.88 13.98
N SER A 104 12.45 21.06 14.46
CA SER A 104 13.39 22.08 13.97
C SER A 104 14.24 21.64 12.78
N ARG A 105 13.94 20.49 12.15
CA ARG A 105 14.67 19.96 10.99
C ARG A 105 13.73 19.66 9.84
N ASP A 106 14.25 19.75 8.62
CA ASP A 106 13.52 19.29 7.43
C ASP A 106 13.41 17.77 7.47
N MET A 107 12.24 17.26 7.09
CA MET A 107 11.95 15.82 7.13
C MET A 107 11.20 15.39 5.89
N VAL A 108 11.32 14.12 5.56
CA VAL A 108 10.58 13.49 4.47
C VAL A 108 9.74 12.35 5.04
N ALA A 109 8.45 12.38 4.76
CA ALA A 109 7.50 11.35 5.18
C ALA A 109 7.01 10.50 4.00
N GLN A 110 6.66 9.25 4.30
CA GLN A 110 5.95 8.35 3.40
C GLN A 110 4.70 7.81 4.10
N ALA A 111 3.55 7.99 3.47
CA ALA A 111 2.29 7.43 3.94
C ALA A 111 2.04 6.06 3.33
N VAL A 112 1.74 5.06 4.17
CA VAL A 112 1.40 3.70 3.73
C VAL A 112 -0.07 3.44 4.03
N PRO A 113 -0.90 3.20 2.99
CA PRO A 113 -2.32 2.92 3.14
C PRO A 113 -2.60 1.46 3.48
N ASN A 114 -3.67 1.24 4.22
CA ASN A 114 -4.28 -0.07 4.41
C ASN A 114 -5.81 0.05 4.40
N VAL A 115 -6.49 -0.89 3.74
CA VAL A 115 -7.95 -0.94 3.61
C VAL A 115 -8.52 -2.12 4.37
N THR A 116 -9.55 -1.87 5.17
CA THR A 116 -10.27 -2.89 5.92
C THR A 116 -11.78 -2.77 5.65
N PRO A 117 -12.49 -3.89 5.37
CA PRO A 117 -12.00 -5.26 5.31
C PRO A 117 -11.18 -5.54 4.04
N ASN A 118 -10.31 -6.56 4.09
CA ASN A 118 -9.38 -6.87 2.97
C ASN A 118 -10.10 -7.16 1.66
N ASN A 119 -11.27 -7.78 1.70
CA ASN A 119 -12.09 -8.05 0.52
C ASN A 119 -12.72 -6.78 -0.11
N ALA A 120 -12.59 -5.62 0.51
CA ALA A 120 -12.98 -4.34 -0.06
C ALA A 120 -11.80 -3.63 -0.74
N ALA A 121 -10.57 -4.06 -0.52
CA ALA A 121 -9.38 -3.37 -1.01
C ALA A 121 -9.30 -3.32 -2.55
N GLU A 122 -9.75 -4.36 -3.23
CA GLU A 122 -9.80 -4.42 -4.70
C GLU A 122 -10.86 -3.50 -5.32
N PHE A 123 -11.89 -3.13 -4.55
CA PHE A 123 -12.98 -2.24 -4.95
C PHE A 123 -12.76 -0.78 -4.53
N PHE A 124 -11.65 -0.48 -3.82
CA PHE A 124 -11.32 0.86 -3.37
C PHE A 124 -10.21 1.45 -4.26
N HIS A 125 -10.62 2.23 -5.26
CA HIS A 125 -9.71 2.80 -6.25
C HIS A 125 -9.29 4.23 -5.87
N LYS A 126 -8.00 4.44 -5.69
CA LYS A 126 -7.41 5.77 -5.49
C LYS A 126 -6.98 6.33 -6.85
N THR A 127 -7.58 7.45 -7.25
CA THR A 127 -7.22 8.14 -8.49
C THR A 127 -6.10 9.16 -8.27
N GLU A 128 -6.14 9.85 -7.13
CA GLU A 128 -5.09 10.77 -6.69
C GLU A 128 -4.82 10.51 -5.21
N CYS A 129 -3.56 10.41 -4.83
CA CYS A 129 -3.18 10.14 -3.44
C CYS A 129 -1.80 10.71 -3.13
N PHE A 130 -1.70 11.45 -2.05
CA PHE A 130 -0.42 11.88 -1.49
C PHE A 130 0.49 10.69 -1.12
N CYS A 131 -0.08 9.51 -0.88
CA CYS A 131 0.67 8.29 -0.56
C CYS A 131 1.52 7.74 -1.72
N PHE A 132 1.31 8.21 -2.96
CA PHE A 132 2.11 7.79 -4.10
C PHE A 132 3.50 8.42 -4.11
N ASN A 133 3.66 9.56 -3.45
CA ASN A 133 4.91 10.31 -3.40
C ASN A 133 5.41 10.48 -1.97
N LYS A 134 6.72 10.64 -1.83
CA LYS A 134 7.34 11.11 -0.58
C LYS A 134 6.94 12.57 -0.33
N GLN A 135 6.67 12.91 0.92
CA GLN A 135 6.21 14.24 1.33
C GLN A 135 7.34 14.96 2.08
N PRO A 136 8.07 15.89 1.44
CA PRO A 136 9.05 16.71 2.15
C PRO A 136 8.34 17.88 2.83
N LEU A 137 8.59 18.11 4.11
CA LEU A 137 8.20 19.32 4.84
C LEU A 137 9.41 19.90 5.56
N LYS A 138 9.56 21.22 5.46
CA LYS A 138 10.56 21.97 6.20
C LYS A 138 10.24 21.99 7.70
N ALA A 139 11.23 22.44 8.50
CA ALA A 139 11.05 22.69 9.91
C ALA A 139 9.85 23.62 10.17
N GLY A 140 8.88 23.19 10.98
CA GLY A 140 7.66 23.95 11.31
C GLY A 140 6.61 24.06 10.20
N GLU A 141 6.85 23.49 9.01
CA GLU A 141 5.91 23.55 7.88
C GLU A 141 4.71 22.66 8.08
N GLU A 142 3.55 23.12 7.58
CA GLU A 142 2.30 22.36 7.55
C GLU A 142 1.71 22.35 6.14
N THR A 143 0.94 21.32 5.83
CA THR A 143 0.30 21.16 4.53
C THR A 143 -0.99 20.35 4.61
N LYS A 144 -1.83 20.49 3.60
CA LYS A 144 -2.97 19.61 3.36
C LYS A 144 -2.63 18.66 2.23
N MET A 145 -2.90 17.39 2.45
CA MET A 145 -2.60 16.30 1.52
C MET A 145 -3.91 15.71 1.01
N GLY A 146 -4.14 15.81 -0.29
CA GLY A 146 -5.36 15.37 -0.93
C GLY A 146 -5.38 13.86 -1.23
N LEU A 147 -6.56 13.28 -1.09
CA LEU A 147 -6.90 11.93 -1.53
C LEU A 147 -8.18 11.99 -2.34
N VAL A 148 -8.14 11.46 -3.56
CA VAL A 148 -9.33 11.27 -4.40
C VAL A 148 -9.50 9.80 -4.67
N PHE A 149 -10.71 9.28 -4.42
CA PHE A 149 -11.01 7.86 -4.55
C PHE A 149 -12.40 7.62 -5.14
N ILE A 150 -12.61 6.40 -5.62
CA ILE A 150 -13.88 5.85 -6.09
C ILE A 150 -14.05 4.48 -5.45
N VAL A 151 -15.26 4.20 -4.94
CA VAL A 151 -15.66 2.84 -4.54
C VAL A 151 -16.34 2.17 -5.73
N ASP A 152 -15.87 1.01 -6.13
CA ASP A 152 -16.43 0.28 -7.27
C ASP A 152 -17.87 -0.19 -6.96
N PRO A 153 -18.85 -0.02 -7.87
CA PRO A 153 -20.20 -0.56 -7.73
C PRO A 153 -20.24 -2.09 -7.57
N ALA A 154 -19.21 -2.81 -8.05
CA ALA A 154 -19.09 -4.25 -7.85
C ALA A 154 -18.72 -4.66 -6.42
N LEU A 155 -18.51 -3.70 -5.50
CA LEU A 155 -18.28 -3.99 -4.08
C LEU A 155 -19.39 -4.89 -3.51
N PRO A 156 -19.05 -6.03 -2.84
CA PRO A 156 -20.03 -6.92 -2.26
C PRO A 156 -21.07 -6.21 -1.39
N ALA A 157 -22.35 -6.56 -1.53
CA ALA A 157 -23.45 -5.91 -0.79
C ALA A 157 -23.34 -6.06 0.74
N SER A 158 -22.60 -7.05 1.21
CA SER A 158 -22.31 -7.26 2.63
C SER A 158 -21.37 -6.22 3.24
N VAL A 159 -20.62 -5.50 2.39
CA VAL A 159 -19.69 -4.45 2.84
C VAL A 159 -20.41 -3.10 2.85
N THR A 160 -20.72 -2.60 4.03
CA THR A 160 -21.38 -1.31 4.24
C THR A 160 -20.44 -0.24 4.82
N THR A 161 -19.26 -0.67 5.29
CA THR A 161 -18.27 0.22 5.87
C THR A 161 -16.88 -0.20 5.41
N ILE A 162 -16.08 0.77 4.98
CA ILE A 162 -14.66 0.60 4.64
C ILE A 162 -13.86 1.53 5.54
N THR A 163 -12.79 1.02 6.13
CA THR A 163 -11.83 1.83 6.88
C THR A 163 -10.54 1.93 6.07
N LEU A 164 -10.17 3.15 5.70
CA LEU A 164 -8.87 3.47 5.13
C LEU A 164 -7.97 4.02 6.23
N SER A 165 -6.93 3.29 6.55
CA SER A 165 -5.91 3.73 7.50
C SER A 165 -4.62 4.09 6.78
N TYR A 166 -4.01 5.20 7.21
CA TYR A 166 -2.67 5.60 6.79
C TYR A 166 -1.72 5.53 7.97
N THR A 167 -0.57 4.90 7.76
CA THR A 167 0.56 4.99 8.69
C THR A 167 1.67 5.82 8.07
N LEU A 168 2.08 6.87 8.77
CA LEU A 168 3.12 7.79 8.33
C LEU A 168 4.48 7.35 8.87
N PHE A 169 5.47 7.25 7.99
CA PHE A 169 6.84 6.84 8.29
C PHE A 169 7.83 7.97 8.01
N ASP A 170 8.84 8.16 8.88
CA ASP A 170 10.01 8.98 8.59
C ASP A 170 10.93 8.22 7.63
N VAL A 171 11.14 8.78 6.44
CA VAL A 171 12.02 8.23 5.40
C VAL A 171 13.13 9.22 5.03
N THR A 172 13.43 10.17 5.90
CA THR A 172 14.41 11.24 5.67
C THR A 172 15.79 10.67 5.35
N GLU A 173 16.30 9.74 6.16
CA GLU A 173 17.62 9.14 5.96
C GLU A 173 17.67 8.26 4.70
N ALA A 174 16.63 7.46 4.44
CA ALA A 174 16.54 6.63 3.25
C ALA A 174 16.53 7.48 1.97
N THR A 175 15.82 8.60 1.99
CA THR A 175 15.76 9.52 0.85
C THR A 175 17.11 10.23 0.61
N ALA A 176 17.80 10.64 1.66
CA ALA A 176 19.14 11.23 1.55
C ALA A 176 20.15 10.23 0.96
N ALA A 177 20.08 8.97 1.35
CA ALA A 177 20.93 7.91 0.81
C ALA A 177 20.66 7.64 -0.69
N GLU A 178 19.40 7.65 -1.13
CA GLU A 178 19.05 7.50 -2.54
C GLU A 178 19.63 8.62 -3.42
N VAL A 179 19.53 9.87 -2.96
CA VAL A 179 20.09 11.03 -3.68
C VAL A 179 21.61 10.95 -3.76
N ALA A 180 22.28 10.49 -2.71
CA ALA A 180 23.73 10.33 -2.70
C ALA A 180 24.26 9.23 -3.62
N THR A 181 23.45 8.22 -3.94
CA THR A 181 23.83 7.11 -4.86
C THR A 181 23.55 7.42 -6.33
N THR A 182 22.79 8.46 -6.63
CA THR A 182 22.39 8.83 -8.01
C THR A 182 23.29 9.94 -8.61
N ASN A 183 24.21 10.52 -7.83
CA ASN A 183 25.24 11.48 -8.24
C ASN A 183 26.60 10.81 -8.36
#